data_facf2427526dcb8058baa82a567b70de
#
_entry.id   facf2427526dcb8058baa82a567b70de
#
_cell.length_a   1.000
_cell.length_b   1.000
_cell.length_c   1.000
_cell.angle_alpha   90.00
_cell.angle_beta   90.00
_cell.angle_gamma   90.00
#
_symmetry.space_group_name_H-M   'P 1'
#
loop_
_entity.id
_entity.type
_entity.pdbx_description
1 polymer ?
#
loop_
_entity_poly.entity_id
_entity_poly.type
_entity_poly.pdbx_seq_one_letter_code
_entity_poly.pdbx_strand_id
1 'polypeptide(L)'
;MTRNLVVFGALVFAGCSSGSAAEDGESWNKANQEFVQEMIPHHEQAVVMSEMVSNVEVSGETAALAAEIIGAQASEIDLMKGFLSDWGVEYDPSADPHAGHMMSGDESGGMMTDEELAELENSMGSNFEKMWLTMMLAHHKGAIKMAETVIADGKDARVKTLAEAIISEQQKEIELIDSLLANLGS
;
A
#
# COMPACT_ATOMS: atom_id res chain seq x y z
N MET A 1 -25.32 -56.89 41.50
CA MET A 1 -23.95 -56.35 41.53
C MET A 1 -23.56 -55.97 40.11
N THR A 2 -23.82 -54.75 39.71
CA THR A 2 -23.55 -54.23 38.36
C THR A 2 -22.45 -53.17 38.49
N ARG A 3 -21.29 -53.47 37.90
CA ARG A 3 -20.10 -52.57 37.85
C ARG A 3 -20.24 -51.65 36.68
N ASN A 4 -20.43 -50.37 36.96
CA ASN A 4 -20.32 -49.31 35.94
C ASN A 4 -18.84 -49.06 35.58
N LEU A 5 -18.51 -49.18 34.32
CA LEU A 5 -17.22 -48.80 33.76
C LEU A 5 -17.30 -47.34 33.28
N VAL A 6 -16.56 -46.47 33.93
CA VAL A 6 -16.40 -45.07 33.49
C VAL A 6 -15.23 -45.02 32.50
N VAL A 7 -15.53 -44.67 31.26
CA VAL A 7 -14.52 -44.43 30.22
C VAL A 7 -14.15 -42.94 30.29
N PHE A 8 -12.90 -42.64 30.65
CA PHE A 8 -12.31 -41.33 30.55
C PHE A 8 -11.88 -41.08 29.11
N GLY A 9 -12.60 -40.24 28.38
CA GLY A 9 -12.19 -39.72 27.10
C GLY A 9 -11.13 -38.63 27.26
N ALA A 10 -9.92 -38.89 26.78
CA ALA A 10 -8.87 -37.88 26.67
C ALA A 10 -9.20 -36.90 25.54
N LEU A 11 -9.48 -35.64 25.85
CA LEU A 11 -9.51 -34.55 24.87
C LEU A 11 -8.07 -34.23 24.45
N VAL A 12 -7.75 -34.56 23.20
CA VAL A 12 -6.53 -34.08 22.54
C VAL A 12 -6.82 -32.67 22.04
N PHE A 13 -6.23 -31.66 22.68
CA PHE A 13 -6.18 -30.30 22.12
C PHE A 13 -5.20 -30.29 20.97
N ALA A 14 -5.70 -30.32 19.77
CA ALA A 14 -4.92 -29.97 18.58
C ALA A 14 -4.69 -28.45 18.62
N GLY A 15 -3.43 -28.02 18.77
CA GLY A 15 -3.05 -26.62 18.68
C GLY A 15 -3.32 -26.12 17.27
N CYS A 16 -4.22 -25.17 17.13
CA CYS A 16 -4.41 -24.42 15.89
C CYS A 16 -3.25 -23.46 15.71
N SER A 17 -2.41 -23.72 14.72
CA SER A 17 -1.52 -22.76 14.10
C SER A 17 -2.41 -21.72 13.41
N SER A 18 -2.42 -20.48 13.92
CA SER A 18 -3.19 -19.38 13.37
C SER A 18 -2.48 -18.80 12.14
N GLY A 19 -2.79 -19.37 10.97
CA GLY A 19 -2.68 -18.69 9.71
C GLY A 19 -4.09 -18.59 9.16
N SER A 20 -4.74 -17.42 9.30
CA SER A 20 -6.07 -17.17 8.71
C SER A 20 -5.93 -17.12 7.19
N ALA A 21 -6.02 -18.30 6.54
CA ALA A 21 -6.39 -18.35 5.14
C ALA A 21 -7.92 -18.14 5.07
N ALA A 22 -8.39 -17.23 4.21
CA ALA A 22 -9.82 -17.03 3.98
C ALA A 22 -10.51 -18.35 3.67
N GLU A 23 -11.52 -18.72 4.47
CA GLU A 23 -12.32 -19.92 4.27
C GLU A 23 -13.45 -19.68 3.26
N ASP A 24 -13.93 -20.75 2.60
CA ASP A 24 -15.09 -20.68 1.70
C ASP A 24 -16.34 -20.22 2.46
N GLY A 25 -16.71 -18.93 2.27
CA GLY A 25 -17.82 -18.27 2.97
C GLY A 25 -17.50 -16.87 3.50
N GLU A 26 -16.24 -16.49 3.57
CA GLU A 26 -15.84 -15.13 3.97
C GLU A 26 -16.11 -14.11 2.86
N SER A 27 -16.40 -12.86 3.29
CA SER A 27 -16.67 -11.73 2.39
C SER A 27 -15.41 -11.21 1.69
N TRP A 28 -14.23 -11.70 2.04
CA TRP A 28 -12.92 -11.34 1.49
C TRP A 28 -12.13 -12.60 1.08
N ASN A 29 -11.01 -12.43 0.41
CA ASN A 29 -10.12 -13.49 -0.01
C ASN A 29 -8.64 -13.06 0.05
N LYS A 30 -7.75 -14.00 -0.27
CA LYS A 30 -6.29 -13.77 -0.27
C LYS A 30 -5.88 -12.54 -1.11
N ALA A 31 -6.51 -12.32 -2.26
CA ALA A 31 -6.21 -11.16 -3.10
C ALA A 31 -6.56 -9.82 -2.40
N ASN A 32 -7.64 -9.78 -1.60
CA ASN A 32 -7.94 -8.61 -0.78
C ASN A 32 -6.89 -8.38 0.30
N GLN A 33 -6.47 -9.45 0.99
CA GLN A 33 -5.46 -9.37 2.04
C GLN A 33 -4.10 -8.92 1.49
N GLU A 34 -3.64 -9.54 0.41
CA GLU A 34 -2.38 -9.19 -0.25
C GLU A 34 -2.38 -7.73 -0.68
N PHE A 35 -3.44 -7.29 -1.40
CA PHE A 35 -3.57 -5.90 -1.81
C PHE A 35 -3.45 -4.93 -0.63
N VAL A 36 -4.18 -5.17 0.47
CA VAL A 36 -4.18 -4.27 1.62
C VAL A 36 -2.82 -4.26 2.32
N GLN A 37 -2.20 -5.44 2.52
CA GLN A 37 -0.90 -5.55 3.17
C GLN A 37 0.24 -4.94 2.36
N GLU A 38 0.15 -4.95 1.03
CA GLU A 38 1.14 -4.34 0.14
C GLU A 38 0.88 -2.85 -0.08
N MET A 39 -0.38 -2.42 -0.17
CA MET A 39 -0.73 -1.03 -0.43
C MET A 39 -0.48 -0.12 0.79
N ILE A 40 -0.54 -0.65 2.02
CA ILE A 40 -0.22 0.14 3.21
C ILE A 40 1.23 0.66 3.15
N PRO A 41 2.29 -0.19 3.06
CA PRO A 41 3.67 0.32 2.99
C PRO A 41 3.93 1.12 1.71
N HIS A 42 3.24 0.80 0.61
CA HIS A 42 3.29 1.60 -0.60
C HIS A 42 2.83 3.03 -0.34
N HIS A 43 1.69 3.24 0.28
CA HIS A 43 1.19 4.56 0.65
C HIS A 43 2.06 5.25 1.70
N GLU A 44 2.57 4.51 2.69
CA GLU A 44 3.50 5.04 3.69
C GLU A 44 4.74 5.63 3.03
N GLN A 45 5.27 5.01 1.96
CA GLN A 45 6.40 5.56 1.20
C GLN A 45 6.04 6.87 0.48
N ALA A 46 4.87 6.98 -0.13
CA ALA A 46 4.43 8.22 -0.78
C ALA A 46 4.29 9.38 0.23
N VAL A 47 3.79 9.08 1.43
CA VAL A 47 3.71 10.06 2.52
C VAL A 47 5.11 10.53 2.91
N VAL A 48 6.07 9.62 3.13
CA VAL A 48 7.47 9.95 3.46
C VAL A 48 8.10 10.82 2.37
N MET A 49 7.95 10.44 1.10
CA MET A 49 8.46 11.24 -0.02
C MET A 49 7.83 12.64 -0.07
N SER A 50 6.52 12.74 0.19
CA SER A 50 5.80 14.02 0.15
C SER A 50 6.13 14.91 1.34
N GLU A 51 6.45 14.36 2.50
CA GLU A 51 6.95 15.13 3.65
C GLU A 51 8.30 15.80 3.37
N MET A 52 9.17 15.19 2.54
CA MET A 52 10.45 15.79 2.14
C MET A 52 10.26 17.12 1.40
N VAL A 53 9.15 17.31 0.68
CA VAL A 53 8.83 18.53 -0.07
C VAL A 53 8.79 19.75 0.85
N SER A 54 8.38 19.60 2.10
CA SER A 54 8.31 20.70 3.07
C SER A 54 9.67 21.32 3.43
N ASN A 55 10.76 20.61 3.16
CA ASN A 55 12.12 21.01 3.51
C ASN A 55 12.89 21.63 2.33
N VAL A 56 12.27 21.70 1.15
CA VAL A 56 12.91 22.16 -0.09
C VAL A 56 12.08 23.24 -0.76
N GLU A 57 12.72 24.20 -1.40
CA GLU A 57 12.04 25.21 -2.22
C GLU A 57 11.61 24.58 -3.55
N VAL A 58 10.30 24.45 -3.75
CA VAL A 58 9.65 23.91 -4.94
C VAL A 58 8.55 24.87 -5.43
N SER A 59 7.92 24.56 -6.57
CA SER A 59 6.76 25.32 -7.03
C SER A 59 5.58 25.20 -6.05
N GLY A 60 4.73 26.21 -6.01
CA GLY A 60 3.52 26.18 -5.17
C GLY A 60 2.56 25.05 -5.55
N GLU A 61 2.54 24.65 -6.83
CA GLU A 61 1.70 23.56 -7.33
C GLU A 61 2.23 22.19 -6.86
N THR A 62 3.55 22.00 -6.89
CA THR A 62 4.18 20.77 -6.34
C THR A 62 3.99 20.68 -4.81
N ALA A 63 4.13 21.78 -4.09
CA ALA A 63 3.87 21.81 -2.65
C ALA A 63 2.41 21.47 -2.31
N ALA A 64 1.45 21.98 -3.09
CA ALA A 64 0.03 21.69 -2.92
C ALA A 64 -0.27 20.21 -3.18
N LEU A 65 0.24 19.67 -4.28
CA LEU A 65 0.10 18.25 -4.62
C LEU A 65 0.65 17.34 -3.53
N ALA A 66 1.85 17.62 -3.01
CA ALA A 66 2.42 16.83 -1.92
C ALA A 66 1.54 16.85 -0.65
N ALA A 67 0.96 18.01 -0.31
CA ALA A 67 0.05 18.10 0.83
C ALA A 67 -1.25 17.34 0.63
N GLU A 68 -1.80 17.32 -0.59
CA GLU A 68 -2.99 16.54 -0.96
C GLU A 68 -2.71 15.03 -0.87
N ILE A 69 -1.56 14.56 -1.40
CA ILE A 69 -1.12 13.16 -1.32
C ILE A 69 -1.00 12.71 0.14
N ILE A 70 -0.35 13.50 1.01
CA ILE A 70 -0.24 13.16 2.45
C ILE A 70 -1.63 12.95 3.06
N GLY A 71 -2.55 13.88 2.85
CA GLY A 71 -3.88 13.83 3.45
C GLY A 71 -4.72 12.66 2.95
N ALA A 72 -4.73 12.42 1.64
CA ALA A 72 -5.49 11.35 1.02
C ALA A 72 -4.93 9.97 1.44
N GLN A 73 -3.64 9.76 1.24
CA GLN A 73 -3.04 8.44 1.46
C GLN A 73 -2.96 8.06 2.94
N ALA A 74 -2.79 9.02 3.87
CA ALA A 74 -2.91 8.74 5.29
C ALA A 74 -4.32 8.22 5.67
N SER A 75 -5.35 8.79 5.08
CA SER A 75 -6.74 8.36 5.30
C SER A 75 -7.00 6.97 4.73
N GLU A 76 -6.42 6.64 3.59
CA GLU A 76 -6.54 5.33 2.95
C GLU A 76 -5.77 4.24 3.73
N ILE A 77 -4.60 4.57 4.30
CA ILE A 77 -3.86 3.69 5.22
C ILE A 77 -4.73 3.32 6.42
N ASP A 78 -5.38 4.30 7.06
CA ASP A 78 -6.25 4.04 8.20
C ASP A 78 -7.43 3.13 7.83
N LEU A 79 -8.03 3.36 6.66
CA LEU A 79 -9.11 2.52 6.15
C LEU A 79 -8.64 1.08 5.89
N MET A 80 -7.48 0.89 5.29
CA MET A 80 -6.89 -0.41 5.02
C MET A 80 -6.54 -1.17 6.30
N LYS A 81 -5.96 -0.49 7.30
CA LYS A 81 -5.74 -1.06 8.65
C LYS A 81 -7.07 -1.48 9.30
N GLY A 82 -8.14 -0.73 9.06
CA GLY A 82 -9.50 -1.11 9.48
C GLY A 82 -9.98 -2.39 8.83
N PHE A 83 -9.75 -2.61 7.54
CA PHE A 83 -10.11 -3.87 6.88
C PHE A 83 -9.37 -5.08 7.47
N LEU A 84 -8.06 -4.97 7.70
CA LEU A 84 -7.30 -6.05 8.34
C LEU A 84 -7.83 -6.38 9.72
N SER A 85 -8.17 -5.36 10.52
CA SER A 85 -8.79 -5.54 11.84
C SER A 85 -10.14 -6.25 11.75
N ASP A 86 -11.00 -5.86 10.80
CA ASP A 86 -12.30 -6.50 10.57
C ASP A 86 -12.17 -7.97 10.17
N TRP A 87 -11.13 -8.32 9.42
CA TRP A 87 -10.84 -9.68 8.99
C TRP A 87 -10.10 -10.51 10.06
N GLY A 88 -9.71 -9.89 11.19
CA GLY A 88 -8.89 -10.56 12.21
C GLY A 88 -7.48 -10.88 11.74
N VAL A 89 -6.98 -10.15 10.74
CA VAL A 89 -5.62 -10.26 10.20
C VAL A 89 -4.72 -9.26 10.92
N GLU A 90 -3.62 -9.74 11.48
CA GLU A 90 -2.62 -8.87 12.10
C GLU A 90 -1.77 -8.18 11.02
N TYR A 91 -1.60 -6.87 11.14
CA TYR A 91 -0.66 -6.10 10.30
C TYR A 91 0.68 -6.04 11.00
N ASP A 92 1.70 -6.62 10.38
CA ASP A 92 3.09 -6.52 10.83
C ASP A 92 3.86 -5.54 9.92
N PRO A 93 4.14 -4.32 10.37
CA PRO A 93 4.89 -3.34 9.57
C PRO A 93 6.35 -3.74 9.34
N SER A 94 6.86 -4.75 10.06
CA SER A 94 8.22 -5.29 9.85
C SER A 94 8.26 -6.45 8.85
N ALA A 95 7.11 -7.01 8.52
CA ALA A 95 6.98 -7.98 7.45
C ALA A 95 7.03 -7.23 6.13
N ASP A 96 8.24 -7.04 5.61
CA ASP A 96 8.45 -6.49 4.28
C ASP A 96 7.86 -7.46 3.25
N PRO A 97 6.72 -7.12 2.60
CA PRO A 97 6.13 -7.96 1.57
C PRO A 97 7.05 -8.13 0.36
N HIS A 98 8.08 -7.29 0.24
CA HIS A 98 9.08 -7.32 -0.80
C HIS A 98 10.45 -7.88 -0.32
N ALA A 99 10.59 -8.34 0.93
CA ALA A 99 11.84 -8.86 1.55
C ALA A 99 12.49 -10.07 0.83
N GLY A 100 12.07 -10.42 -0.33
CA GLY A 100 12.66 -11.46 -1.18
C GLY A 100 12.87 -11.05 -2.63
N HIS A 101 12.44 -9.89 -3.01
CA HIS A 101 12.51 -9.42 -4.39
C HIS A 101 13.24 -8.08 -4.46
N MET A 102 14.56 -8.15 -4.61
CA MET A 102 15.34 -7.03 -5.14
C MET A 102 14.94 -6.87 -6.62
N MET A 103 13.79 -6.23 -6.86
CA MET A 103 13.28 -5.99 -8.20
C MET A 103 13.45 -4.50 -8.51
N SER A 104 14.36 -4.17 -9.40
CA SER A 104 14.47 -2.83 -9.98
C SER A 104 13.50 -2.72 -11.16
N GLY A 105 12.72 -1.64 -11.19
CA GLY A 105 11.86 -1.32 -12.33
C GLY A 105 10.41 -1.78 -12.20
N ASP A 106 9.80 -2.19 -13.29
CA ASP A 106 8.37 -2.49 -13.46
C ASP A 106 7.82 -3.60 -12.52
N GLU A 107 8.70 -4.38 -11.87
CA GLU A 107 8.35 -5.43 -10.92
C GLU A 107 8.28 -4.96 -9.44
N SER A 108 8.78 -3.76 -9.12
CA SER A 108 8.75 -3.18 -7.75
C SER A 108 7.40 -2.57 -7.37
N GLY A 109 6.39 -2.66 -8.23
CA GLY A 109 5.12 -1.96 -8.00
C GLY A 109 5.26 -0.43 -7.97
N GLY A 110 6.35 0.11 -8.53
CA GLY A 110 6.62 1.55 -8.55
C GLY A 110 7.23 2.10 -7.26
N MET A 111 7.54 1.27 -6.27
CA MET A 111 8.22 1.70 -5.05
C MET A 111 9.69 2.08 -5.29
N MET A 112 10.15 3.07 -4.55
CA MET A 112 11.54 3.50 -4.54
C MET A 112 12.39 2.65 -3.61
N THR A 113 13.63 2.40 -4.01
CA THR A 113 14.65 1.78 -3.15
C THR A 113 15.15 2.77 -2.10
N ASP A 114 15.82 2.26 -1.05
CA ASP A 114 16.47 3.10 -0.03
C ASP A 114 17.50 4.04 -0.64
N GLU A 115 18.24 3.60 -1.68
CA GLU A 115 19.21 4.41 -2.40
C GLU A 115 18.52 5.56 -3.15
N GLU A 116 17.41 5.32 -3.83
CA GLU A 116 16.64 6.33 -4.53
C GLU A 116 16.03 7.35 -3.57
N LEU A 117 15.50 6.89 -2.44
CA LEU A 117 15.00 7.79 -1.38
C LEU A 117 16.12 8.66 -0.81
N ALA A 118 17.30 8.09 -0.55
CA ALA A 118 18.46 8.84 -0.09
C ALA A 118 18.96 9.84 -1.14
N GLU A 119 18.89 9.51 -2.44
CA GLU A 119 19.21 10.44 -3.53
C GLU A 119 18.21 11.61 -3.57
N LEU A 120 16.91 11.32 -3.42
CA LEU A 120 15.89 12.34 -3.33
C LEU A 120 16.13 13.28 -2.14
N GLU A 121 16.36 12.74 -0.95
CA GLU A 121 16.59 13.51 0.28
C GLU A 121 17.80 14.44 0.18
N ASN A 122 18.86 14.02 -0.53
CA ASN A 122 20.08 14.81 -0.74
C ASN A 122 19.99 15.78 -1.92
N SER A 123 18.92 15.75 -2.70
CA SER A 123 18.70 16.65 -3.83
C SER A 123 18.07 18.00 -3.39
N MET A 124 18.18 19.04 -4.20
CA MET A 124 17.75 20.39 -3.85
C MET A 124 17.16 21.14 -5.05
N GLY A 125 16.24 22.08 -4.75
CA GLY A 125 15.67 23.00 -5.74
C GLY A 125 14.99 22.26 -6.90
N SER A 126 15.19 22.73 -8.12
CA SER A 126 14.56 22.14 -9.31
C SER A 126 14.96 20.67 -9.59
N ASN A 127 16.13 20.25 -9.13
CA ASN A 127 16.54 18.84 -9.24
C ASN A 127 15.71 17.95 -8.31
N PHE A 128 15.50 18.39 -7.06
CA PHE A 128 14.60 17.70 -6.13
C PHE A 128 13.19 17.64 -6.70
N GLU A 129 12.64 18.75 -7.13
CA GLU A 129 11.28 18.83 -7.64
C GLU A 129 11.06 17.90 -8.83
N LYS A 130 11.98 17.92 -9.80
CA LYS A 130 11.92 17.01 -10.95
C LYS A 130 12.03 15.53 -10.54
N MET A 131 12.94 15.23 -9.62
CA MET A 131 13.15 13.86 -9.13
C MET A 131 11.91 13.38 -8.39
N TRP A 132 11.38 14.17 -7.46
CA TRP A 132 10.17 13.84 -6.71
C TRP A 132 8.97 13.59 -7.63
N LEU A 133 8.71 14.47 -8.60
CA LEU A 133 7.64 14.29 -9.58
C LEU A 133 7.83 13.01 -10.40
N THR A 134 9.06 12.70 -10.82
CA THR A 134 9.35 11.51 -11.63
C THR A 134 9.13 10.22 -10.80
N MET A 135 9.59 10.21 -9.56
CA MET A 135 9.41 9.09 -8.63
C MET A 135 7.94 8.90 -8.28
N MET A 136 7.22 9.98 -7.96
CA MET A 136 5.79 9.92 -7.64
C MET A 136 4.95 9.45 -8.83
N LEU A 137 5.34 9.82 -10.06
CA LEU A 137 4.71 9.31 -11.28
C LEU A 137 4.83 7.78 -11.41
N ALA A 138 6.02 7.24 -11.15
CA ALA A 138 6.25 5.80 -11.20
C ALA A 138 5.49 5.07 -10.08
N HIS A 139 5.50 5.66 -8.88
CA HIS A 139 4.81 5.16 -7.70
C HIS A 139 3.30 5.06 -7.93
N HIS A 140 2.66 6.10 -8.43
CA HIS A 140 1.23 6.11 -8.74
C HIS A 140 0.85 5.08 -9.81
N LYS A 141 1.66 4.92 -10.85
CA LYS A 141 1.42 3.87 -11.86
C LYS A 141 1.45 2.47 -11.25
N GLY A 142 2.33 2.24 -10.27
CA GLY A 142 2.39 0.99 -9.52
C GLY A 142 1.13 0.74 -8.71
N ALA A 143 0.69 1.73 -7.93
CA ALA A 143 -0.55 1.63 -7.15
C ALA A 143 -1.79 1.34 -8.01
N ILE A 144 -1.92 2.00 -9.17
CA ILE A 144 -3.02 1.75 -10.10
C ILE A 144 -3.01 0.29 -10.57
N LYS A 145 -1.84 -0.27 -10.92
CA LYS A 145 -1.73 -1.67 -11.35
C LYS A 145 -2.14 -2.65 -10.25
N MET A 146 -1.75 -2.39 -8.99
CA MET A 146 -2.17 -3.18 -7.83
C MET A 146 -3.69 -3.08 -7.62
N ALA A 147 -4.25 -1.88 -7.73
CA ALA A 147 -5.68 -1.63 -7.58
C ALA A 147 -6.51 -2.33 -8.68
N GLU A 148 -6.07 -2.31 -9.93
CA GLU A 148 -6.70 -3.03 -11.04
C GLU A 148 -6.73 -4.55 -10.79
N THR A 149 -5.64 -5.09 -10.23
CA THR A 149 -5.53 -6.52 -9.90
C THR A 149 -6.57 -6.91 -8.84
N VAL A 150 -6.70 -6.15 -7.75
CA VAL A 150 -7.66 -6.49 -6.69
C VAL A 150 -9.11 -6.28 -7.13
N ILE A 151 -9.39 -5.37 -8.04
CA ILE A 151 -10.73 -5.22 -8.64
C ILE A 151 -11.13 -6.49 -9.39
N ALA A 152 -10.17 -7.10 -10.12
CA ALA A 152 -10.43 -8.34 -10.84
C ALA A 152 -10.59 -9.56 -9.90
N ASP A 153 -9.68 -9.72 -8.96
CA ASP A 153 -9.47 -10.96 -8.21
C ASP A 153 -10.05 -10.93 -6.78
N GLY A 154 -10.27 -9.73 -6.21
CA GLY A 154 -10.78 -9.56 -4.85
C GLY A 154 -12.27 -9.91 -4.72
N LYS A 155 -12.71 -10.28 -3.51
CA LYS A 155 -14.11 -10.54 -3.17
C LYS A 155 -14.77 -9.40 -2.40
N ASP A 156 -14.04 -8.71 -1.49
CA ASP A 156 -14.61 -7.65 -0.63
C ASP A 156 -14.95 -6.41 -1.45
N ALA A 157 -16.23 -6.07 -1.47
CA ALA A 157 -16.74 -4.91 -2.20
C ALA A 157 -16.19 -3.58 -1.66
N ARG A 158 -15.85 -3.50 -0.37
CA ARG A 158 -15.27 -2.30 0.24
C ARG A 158 -13.87 -2.04 -0.31
N VAL A 159 -13.07 -3.11 -0.44
CA VAL A 159 -11.72 -3.03 -1.03
C VAL A 159 -11.81 -2.65 -2.51
N LYS A 160 -12.77 -3.20 -3.26
CA LYS A 160 -12.98 -2.78 -4.66
C LYS A 160 -13.35 -1.31 -4.77
N THR A 161 -14.21 -0.82 -3.89
CA THR A 161 -14.57 0.61 -3.84
C THR A 161 -13.36 1.49 -3.54
N LEU A 162 -12.50 1.09 -2.59
CA LEU A 162 -11.24 1.79 -2.31
C LEU A 162 -10.31 1.77 -3.52
N ALA A 163 -10.13 0.62 -4.14
CA ALA A 163 -9.26 0.47 -5.31
C ALA A 163 -9.73 1.33 -6.50
N GLU A 164 -11.04 1.42 -6.75
CA GLU A 164 -11.61 2.31 -7.75
C GLU A 164 -11.36 3.80 -7.42
N ALA A 165 -11.44 4.18 -6.14
CA ALA A 165 -11.13 5.53 -5.69
C ALA A 165 -9.63 5.86 -5.88
N ILE A 166 -8.72 4.97 -5.48
CA ILE A 166 -7.27 5.09 -5.69
C ILE A 166 -6.97 5.31 -7.18
N ILE A 167 -7.53 4.49 -8.07
CA ILE A 167 -7.33 4.66 -9.51
C ILE A 167 -7.80 6.05 -9.97
N SER A 168 -9.00 6.47 -9.56
CA SER A 168 -9.58 7.74 -9.99
C SER A 168 -8.78 8.95 -9.53
N GLU A 169 -8.32 8.95 -8.27
CA GLU A 169 -7.56 10.08 -7.72
C GLU A 169 -6.14 10.10 -8.28
N GLN A 170 -5.44 8.97 -8.28
CA GLN A 170 -4.05 8.93 -8.74
C GLN A 170 -3.91 9.15 -10.25
N GLN A 171 -4.93 8.85 -11.06
CA GLN A 171 -4.95 9.25 -12.47
C GLN A 171 -4.95 10.77 -12.66
N LYS A 172 -5.70 11.51 -11.85
CA LYS A 172 -5.71 12.99 -11.88
C LYS A 172 -4.35 13.56 -11.43
N GLU A 173 -3.77 12.95 -10.39
CA GLU A 173 -2.45 13.35 -9.91
C GLU A 173 -1.36 13.08 -10.96
N ILE A 174 -1.42 11.95 -11.68
CA ILE A 174 -0.53 11.65 -12.82
C ILE A 174 -0.64 12.74 -13.91
N GLU A 175 -1.86 13.15 -14.28
CA GLU A 175 -2.06 14.21 -15.28
C GLU A 175 -1.44 15.54 -14.82
N LEU A 176 -1.57 15.88 -13.55
CA LEU A 176 -0.94 17.06 -12.96
C LEU A 176 0.59 16.94 -12.94
N ILE A 177 1.13 15.81 -12.51
CA ILE A 177 2.57 15.53 -12.49
C ILE A 177 3.18 15.66 -13.89
N ASP A 178 2.55 15.06 -14.90
CA ASP A 178 3.01 15.17 -16.29
C ASP A 178 3.04 16.62 -16.76
N SER A 179 2.05 17.43 -16.39
CA SER A 179 2.02 18.88 -16.69
C SER A 179 3.15 19.63 -15.99
N LEU A 180 3.39 19.33 -14.70
CA LEU A 180 4.47 19.98 -13.92
C LEU A 180 5.85 19.61 -14.48
N LEU A 181 6.07 18.33 -14.83
CA LEU A 181 7.31 17.89 -15.45
C LEU A 181 7.56 18.57 -16.82
N ALA A 182 6.51 18.76 -17.62
CA ALA A 182 6.61 19.46 -18.90
C ALA A 182 7.04 20.95 -18.69
N ASN A 183 6.52 21.61 -17.65
CA ASN A 183 6.88 22.99 -17.32
C ASN A 183 8.34 23.12 -16.82
N LEU A 184 8.84 22.13 -16.07
CA LEU A 184 10.24 22.10 -15.63
C LEU A 184 11.26 21.80 -16.73
N GLY A 185 10.81 21.23 -17.85
CA GLY A 185 11.65 20.90 -19.00
C GLY A 185 11.72 22.00 -20.08
N SER A 186 10.95 23.09 -19.92
CA SER A 186 10.88 24.23 -20.83
C SER A 186 11.73 25.39 -20.34
#